data_6fe6860f11bdec0f4c76df2ee9d4626a
#
_entry.id   6fe6860f11bdec0f4c76df2ee9d4626a
#
_cell.length_a   1.000
_cell.length_b   1.000
_cell.length_c   1.000
_cell.angle_alpha   90.00
_cell.angle_beta   90.00
_cell.angle_gamma   90.00
#
_symmetry.space_group_name_H-M   'P 1'
#
loop_
_entity.id
_entity.type
_entity.pdbx_description
1 polymer ?
#
loop_
_entity_poly.entity_id
_entity_poly.type
_entity_poly.pdbx_seq_one_letter_code
_entity_poly.pdbx_strand_id
1 'polypeptide(L)'
;MHELALMTEAVRMAVTTAKTAGADRVSVLHLRVGTLSGAGPDALRFAFDVVCRGTRAEGATLKIEPVPATCWCATCRAEFAC
;
A
#
# COMPACT_ATOMS: atom_id res chain seq x y z
N MET A 1 -9.36 -10.60 -0.71
CA MET A 1 -9.08 -9.28 -1.28
C MET A 1 -8.20 -9.43 -2.51
N HIS A 2 -8.51 -8.67 -3.53
CA HIS A 2 -7.71 -8.69 -4.76
C HIS A 2 -6.58 -7.68 -4.66
N GLU A 3 -5.36 -8.14 -4.83
CA GLU A 3 -4.17 -7.30 -4.77
C GLU A 3 -4.24 -6.17 -5.80
N LEU A 4 -4.81 -6.45 -6.97
CA LEU A 4 -4.93 -5.45 -8.02
C LEU A 4 -5.85 -4.31 -7.60
N ALA A 5 -6.98 -4.61 -6.96
CA ALA A 5 -7.92 -3.60 -6.49
C ALA A 5 -7.29 -2.76 -5.38
N LEU A 6 -6.60 -3.40 -4.44
CA LEU A 6 -5.90 -2.71 -3.37
C LEU A 6 -4.85 -1.76 -3.93
N MET A 7 -4.04 -2.25 -4.87
CA MET A 7 -2.97 -1.45 -5.45
C MET A 7 -3.51 -0.32 -6.33
N THR A 8 -4.61 -0.56 -7.05
CA THR A 8 -5.25 0.49 -7.85
C THR A 8 -5.64 1.66 -6.96
N GLU A 9 -6.24 1.40 -5.82
CA GLU A 9 -6.65 2.44 -4.89
C GLU A 9 -5.44 3.16 -4.27
N ALA A 10 -4.41 2.40 -3.89
CA ALA A 10 -3.20 2.98 -3.31
C ALA A 10 -2.49 3.90 -4.30
N VAL A 11 -2.34 3.49 -5.54
CA VAL A 11 -1.71 4.30 -6.58
C VAL A 11 -2.54 5.53 -6.89
N ARG A 12 -3.87 5.38 -6.97
CA ARG A 12 -4.76 6.51 -7.21
C ARG A 12 -4.60 7.57 -6.12
N MET A 13 -4.53 7.16 -4.87
CA MET A 13 -4.34 8.08 -3.75
C MET A 13 -2.97 8.76 -3.81
N ALA A 14 -1.94 8.01 -4.14
CA ALA A 14 -0.58 8.56 -4.24
C ALA A 14 -0.48 9.59 -5.37
N VAL A 15 -1.05 9.29 -6.52
CA VAL A 15 -1.05 10.20 -7.67
C VAL A 15 -1.84 11.47 -7.34
N THR A 16 -2.99 11.34 -6.71
CA THR A 16 -3.82 12.47 -6.31
C THR A 16 -3.06 13.36 -5.31
N THR A 17 -2.40 12.77 -4.33
CA THR A 17 -1.62 13.50 -3.34
C THR A 17 -0.46 14.23 -3.98
N ALA A 18 0.27 13.57 -4.88
CA ALA A 18 1.38 14.18 -5.59
C ALA A 18 0.91 15.38 -6.43
N LYS A 19 -0.20 15.21 -7.13
CA LYS A 19 -0.78 16.27 -7.96
C LYS A 19 -1.18 17.48 -7.12
N THR A 20 -1.81 17.24 -5.98
CA THR A 20 -2.23 18.30 -5.05
C THR A 20 -1.00 19.05 -4.49
N ALA A 21 0.10 18.34 -4.26
CA ALA A 21 1.34 18.93 -3.77
C ALA A 21 2.15 19.61 -4.88
N GLY A 22 1.68 19.59 -6.12
CA GLY A 22 2.38 20.20 -7.25
C GLY A 22 3.50 19.35 -7.83
N ALA A 23 3.57 18.07 -7.47
CA ALA A 23 4.58 17.17 -8.00
C ALA A 23 4.14 16.55 -9.33
N ASP A 24 5.09 16.40 -10.25
CA ASP A 24 4.82 15.83 -11.56
C ASP A 24 4.80 14.29 -11.53
N ARG A 25 5.48 13.69 -10.58
CA ARG A 25 5.68 12.24 -10.52
C ARG A 25 5.68 11.74 -9.09
N VAL A 26 5.29 10.48 -8.96
CA VAL A 26 5.48 9.72 -7.71
C VAL A 26 6.78 8.95 -7.85
N SER A 27 7.76 9.25 -7.01
CA SER A 27 9.06 8.56 -7.04
C SER A 27 9.06 7.28 -6.21
N VAL A 28 8.40 7.31 -5.06
CA VAL A 28 8.34 6.19 -4.13
C VAL A 28 6.95 6.11 -3.56
N LEU A 29 6.40 4.90 -3.52
CA LEU A 29 5.18 4.62 -2.79
C LEU A 29 5.53 3.71 -1.62
N HIS A 30 5.30 4.16 -0.41
CA HIS A 30 5.53 3.37 0.78
C HIS A 30 4.18 2.81 1.25
N LEU A 31 4.05 1.49 1.17
CA LEU A 31 2.81 0.79 1.50
C LEU A 31 2.99 -0.02 2.77
N ARG A 32 2.14 0.23 3.75
CA ARG A 32 2.12 -0.56 4.99
C ARG A 32 0.99 -1.57 4.88
N VAL A 33 1.34 -2.85 5.01
CA VAL A 33 0.40 -3.95 4.79
C VAL A 33 0.31 -4.80 6.04
N GLY A 34 -0.91 -5.02 6.52
CA GLY A 34 -1.14 -5.92 7.65
C GLY A 34 -0.85 -7.37 7.28
N THR A 35 -0.23 -8.10 8.19
CA THR A 35 0.15 -9.50 7.93
C THR A 35 -1.06 -10.40 7.71
N LEU A 36 -2.23 -10.01 8.20
CA LEU A 36 -3.47 -10.78 8.02
C LEU A 36 -4.27 -10.38 6.79
N SER A 37 -3.75 -9.47 5.97
CA SER A 37 -4.47 -9.03 4.77
C SER A 37 -4.57 -10.11 3.70
N GLY A 38 -3.69 -11.11 3.74
CA GLY A 38 -3.63 -12.16 2.73
C GLY A 38 -2.90 -11.75 1.46
N ALA A 39 -2.46 -10.51 1.36
CA ALA A 39 -1.77 -10.02 0.17
C ALA A 39 -0.28 -10.31 0.27
N GLY A 40 0.24 -11.10 -0.65
CA GLY A 40 1.67 -11.42 -0.71
C GLY A 40 2.49 -10.29 -1.32
N PRO A 41 3.75 -10.09 -0.86
CA PRO A 41 4.60 -9.04 -1.39
C PRO A 41 4.83 -9.13 -2.90
N ASP A 42 5.03 -10.33 -3.43
CA ASP A 42 5.27 -10.51 -4.86
C ASP A 42 4.04 -10.14 -5.69
N ALA A 43 2.85 -10.54 -5.21
CA ALA A 43 1.60 -10.20 -5.88
C ALA A 43 1.37 -8.70 -5.85
N LEU A 44 1.69 -8.03 -4.75
CA LEU A 44 1.56 -6.59 -4.63
C LEU A 44 2.52 -5.86 -5.57
N ARG A 45 3.76 -6.32 -5.69
CA ARG A 45 4.74 -5.72 -6.59
C ARG A 45 4.32 -5.86 -8.04
N PHE A 46 3.78 -7.02 -8.41
CA PHE A 46 3.28 -7.25 -9.76
C PHE A 46 2.09 -6.32 -10.05
N ALA A 47 1.15 -6.24 -9.13
CA ALA A 47 -0.02 -5.37 -9.27
C ALA A 47 0.40 -3.90 -9.38
N PHE A 48 1.39 -3.49 -8.60
CA PHE A 48 1.91 -2.12 -8.64
C PHE A 48 2.46 -1.78 -10.03
N ASP A 49 3.27 -2.68 -10.59
CA ASP A 49 3.84 -2.46 -11.92
C ASP A 49 2.75 -2.30 -12.98
N VAL A 50 1.73 -3.14 -12.92
CA VAL A 50 0.62 -3.10 -13.87
C VAL A 50 -0.20 -1.82 -13.72
N VAL A 51 -0.54 -1.46 -12.48
CA VAL A 51 -1.40 -0.31 -12.21
C VAL A 51 -0.71 1.02 -12.50
N CYS A 52 0.61 1.09 -12.30
CA CYS A 52 1.35 2.33 -12.50
C CYS A 52 1.56 2.68 -13.96
N ARG A 53 1.41 1.75 -14.87
CA ARG A 53 1.64 2.00 -16.30
C ARG A 53 0.73 3.10 -16.82
N GLY A 54 1.34 4.09 -17.46
CA GLY A 54 0.62 5.24 -18.01
C GLY A 54 0.18 6.26 -16.96
N THR A 55 0.62 6.14 -15.73
CA THR A 55 0.30 7.08 -14.66
C THR A 55 1.55 7.86 -14.24
N ARG A 56 1.34 8.85 -13.37
CA ARG A 56 2.46 9.61 -12.78
C ARG A 56 3.31 8.77 -11.84
N ALA A 57 2.88 7.57 -11.50
CA ALA A 57 3.62 6.63 -10.67
C ALA A 57 4.40 5.60 -11.50
N GLU A 58 4.37 5.69 -12.83
CA GLU A 58 5.14 4.79 -13.67
C GLU A 58 6.63 4.93 -13.36
N GLY A 59 7.30 3.80 -13.12
CA GLY A 59 8.70 3.79 -12.75
C GLY A 59 8.98 4.08 -11.29
N ALA A 60 7.95 4.33 -10.47
CA ALA A 60 8.13 4.56 -9.05
C ALA A 60 8.62 3.30 -8.34
N THR A 61 9.28 3.49 -7.20
CA THR A 61 9.73 2.38 -6.35
C THR A 61 8.65 2.07 -5.33
N LEU A 62 8.28 0.81 -5.22
CA LEU A 62 7.36 0.35 -4.19
C LEU A 62 8.13 -0.18 -3.00
N LYS A 63 7.90 0.41 -1.84
CA LYS A 63 8.43 -0.08 -0.56
C LYS A 63 7.29 -0.67 0.24
N ILE A 64 7.35 -1.95 0.54
CA ILE A 64 6.34 -2.64 1.32
C ILE A 64 6.85 -2.83 2.74
N GLU A 65 6.10 -2.32 3.70
CA GLU A 65 6.40 -2.50 5.11
C GLU A 65 5.34 -3.39 5.73
N PRO A 66 5.67 -4.61 6.14
CA PRO A 66 4.72 -5.47 6.82
C PRO A 66 4.43 -4.92 8.22
N VAL A 67 3.16 -4.90 8.57
CA VAL A 67 2.71 -4.44 9.89
C VAL A 67 2.13 -5.64 10.62
N PRO A 68 2.62 -5.98 11.81
CA PRO A 68 2.06 -7.08 12.58
C PRO A 68 0.59 -6.83 12.89
N ALA A 69 -0.22 -7.88 12.80
CA ALA A 69 -1.60 -7.80 13.23
C ALA A 69 -1.66 -7.70 14.75
N THR A 70 -2.50 -6.80 15.26
CA THR A 70 -2.71 -6.66 16.69
C THR A 70 -4.21 -6.72 16.99
N CYS A 71 -4.52 -7.23 18.19
CA CYS A 71 -5.89 -7.26 18.68
C CYS A 71 -5.98 -6.38 19.92
N TRP A 72 -7.13 -5.72 20.08
CA TRP A 72 -7.40 -4.91 21.25
C TRP A 72 -8.16 -5.74 22.28
N CYS A 73 -7.67 -5.74 23.50
CA CYS A 73 -8.38 -6.37 24.62
C CYS A 73 -9.05 -5.28 25.45
N ALA A 74 -10.39 -5.25 25.42
CA ALA A 74 -11.15 -4.25 26.17
C ALA A 74 -10.99 -4.42 27.67
N THR A 75 -10.84 -5.66 28.15
CA THR A 75 -10.66 -5.95 29.57
C THR A 75 -9.31 -5.48 30.08
N CYS A 76 -8.26 -5.77 29.32
CA CYS A 76 -6.89 -5.41 29.70
C CYS A 76 -6.51 -4.01 29.25
N ARG A 77 -7.28 -3.42 28.33
CA ARG A 77 -6.99 -2.14 27.68
C ARG A 77 -5.60 -2.11 27.06
N ALA A 78 -5.24 -3.20 26.39
CA ALA A 78 -3.94 -3.34 25.76
C ALA A 78 -4.08 -4.01 24.41
N GLU A 79 -3.14 -3.68 23.51
CA GLU A 79 -3.00 -4.37 22.24
C GLU A 79 -2.11 -5.58 22.42
N PHE A 80 -2.38 -6.63 21.65
CA PHE A 80 -1.55 -7.83 21.64
C PHE A 80 -1.52 -8.41 20.23
N ALA A 81 -0.46 -9.15 19.92
CA ALA A 81 -0.31 -9.77 18.61
C ALA A 81 -1.36 -10.87 18.44
N CYS A 82 -2.00 -10.88 17.29
CA CYS A 82 -2.99 -11.91 16.95
C CYS A 82 -2.31 -13.17 16.39
#